data_f4f1b49a4f35f953907d07b59bb571a1
#
_entry.id   f4f1b49a4f35f953907d07b59bb571a1
#
_cell.length_a   1.000
_cell.length_b   1.000
_cell.length_c   1.000
_cell.angle_alpha   90.00
_cell.angle_beta   90.00
_cell.angle_gamma   90.00
#
_symmetry.space_group_name_H-M   'P 1'
#
loop_
_entity.id
_entity.type
_entity.pdbx_description
1 polymer ?
#
loop_
_entity_poly.entity_id
_entity_poly.type
_entity_poly.pdbx_seq_one_letter_code
_entity_poly.pdbx_strand_id
1 'polypeptide(L)'
;MNTLEEWTAAAGAGLGLDSGPLSTAEIKAVLDAAGDVAHAVARPAAPLTAYLLGMAVGRGLTLAEAADRVRALAARWPESTEPPATIQP
;
A
#
# COMPACT_ATOMS: atom_id res chain seq x y z
N MET A 1 -9.56 -14.46 -16.60
CA MET A 1 -8.58 -13.62 -15.97
C MET A 1 -9.00 -12.19 -16.09
N ASN A 2 -8.85 -11.39 -15.07
CA ASN A 2 -9.34 -10.04 -15.15
C ASN A 2 -8.22 -9.08 -15.53
N THR A 3 -8.62 -7.85 -15.82
CA THR A 3 -7.72 -6.83 -16.30
C THR A 3 -6.56 -6.55 -15.33
N LEU A 4 -6.86 -6.56 -14.02
CA LEU A 4 -5.82 -6.27 -13.05
C LEU A 4 -4.79 -7.37 -12.99
N GLU A 5 -5.23 -8.62 -13.11
CA GLU A 5 -4.30 -9.73 -13.14
C GLU A 5 -3.42 -9.66 -14.38
N GLU A 6 -4.02 -9.35 -15.51
CA GLU A 6 -3.27 -9.25 -16.74
C GLU A 6 -2.28 -8.10 -16.71
N TRP A 7 -2.72 -6.96 -16.19
CA TRP A 7 -1.86 -5.80 -16.10
C TRP A 7 -0.69 -6.04 -15.15
N THR A 8 -0.98 -6.64 -13.97
CA THR A 8 0.10 -6.84 -12.99
C THR A 8 1.12 -7.86 -13.51
N ALA A 9 0.68 -8.84 -14.31
CA ALA A 9 1.62 -9.76 -14.90
C ALA A 9 2.51 -9.03 -15.91
N ALA A 10 1.92 -8.19 -16.75
CA ALA A 10 2.68 -7.46 -17.75
C ALA A 10 3.63 -6.45 -17.11
N ALA A 11 3.14 -5.73 -16.13
CA ALA A 11 3.96 -4.74 -15.45
C ALA A 11 5.11 -5.40 -14.68
N GLY A 12 4.83 -6.51 -14.04
CA GLY A 12 5.88 -7.25 -13.33
C GLY A 12 6.97 -7.70 -14.29
N ALA A 13 6.57 -8.24 -15.43
CA ALA A 13 7.55 -8.67 -16.43
C ALA A 13 8.35 -7.48 -16.93
N GLY A 14 7.68 -6.36 -17.16
CA GLY A 14 8.36 -5.16 -17.64
C GLY A 14 9.35 -4.61 -16.64
N LEU A 15 9.11 -4.89 -15.36
CA LEU A 15 10.02 -4.44 -14.30
C LEU A 15 11.07 -5.49 -13.94
N GLY A 16 11.08 -6.60 -14.65
CA GLY A 16 12.05 -7.64 -14.37
C GLY A 16 11.72 -8.51 -13.17
N LEU A 17 10.46 -8.50 -12.74
CA LEU A 17 10.04 -9.34 -11.64
C LEU A 17 9.51 -10.66 -12.18
N ASP A 18 9.86 -11.75 -11.50
CA ASP A 18 9.44 -13.05 -11.95
C ASP A 18 8.29 -13.60 -11.18
N SER A 19 7.46 -12.77 -10.65
CA SER A 19 6.40 -13.24 -9.78
C SER A 19 5.11 -13.60 -10.50
N GLY A 20 5.00 -13.29 -11.79
CA GLY A 20 3.75 -13.50 -12.52
C GLY A 20 2.70 -12.51 -12.06
N PRO A 21 1.42 -12.81 -12.29
CA PRO A 21 0.36 -11.90 -11.89
C PRO A 21 0.20 -11.89 -10.38
N LEU A 22 -0.27 -10.78 -9.84
CA LEU A 22 -0.60 -10.75 -8.43
C LEU A 22 -1.85 -11.60 -8.21
N SER A 23 -1.91 -12.26 -7.08
CA SER A 23 -3.09 -13.05 -6.73
C SER A 23 -4.23 -12.12 -6.34
N THR A 24 -5.44 -12.68 -6.33
CA THR A 24 -6.60 -11.92 -5.88
C THR A 24 -6.41 -11.38 -4.48
N ALA A 25 -5.80 -12.18 -3.60
CA ALA A 25 -5.57 -11.74 -2.22
C ALA A 25 -4.56 -10.60 -2.16
N GLU A 26 -3.53 -10.66 -2.99
CA GLU A 26 -2.52 -9.60 -3.02
C GLU A 26 -3.12 -8.31 -3.55
N ILE A 27 -3.90 -8.41 -4.63
CA ILE A 27 -4.56 -7.24 -5.19
C ILE A 27 -5.46 -6.60 -4.13
N LYS A 28 -6.26 -7.43 -3.45
CA LYS A 28 -7.16 -6.91 -2.44
C LYS A 28 -6.41 -6.23 -1.30
N ALA A 29 -5.31 -6.82 -0.85
CA ALA A 29 -4.54 -6.25 0.25
C ALA A 29 -4.01 -4.86 -0.11
N VAL A 30 -3.48 -4.72 -1.30
CA VAL A 30 -2.93 -3.43 -1.74
C VAL A 30 -4.05 -2.41 -1.92
N LEU A 31 -5.14 -2.81 -2.57
CA LEU A 31 -6.22 -1.86 -2.83
C LEU A 31 -6.92 -1.43 -1.56
N ASP A 32 -7.11 -2.34 -0.62
CA ASP A 32 -7.75 -1.98 0.66
C ASP A 32 -6.87 -1.01 1.44
N ALA A 33 -5.58 -1.26 1.50
CA ALA A 33 -4.68 -0.37 2.21
C ALA A 33 -4.64 1.00 1.53
N ALA A 34 -4.56 1.01 0.20
CA ALA A 34 -4.53 2.26 -0.54
C ALA A 34 -5.82 3.04 -0.37
N GLY A 35 -6.96 2.33 -0.35
CA GLY A 35 -8.25 2.98 -0.17
C GLY A 35 -8.38 3.62 1.21
N ASP A 36 -7.93 2.92 2.24
CA ASP A 36 -7.96 3.45 3.59
C ASP A 36 -7.13 4.72 3.68
N VAL A 37 -5.97 4.74 3.06
CA VAL A 37 -5.10 5.89 3.08
C VAL A 37 -5.69 7.04 2.27
N ALA A 38 -6.32 6.74 1.14
CA ALA A 38 -6.92 7.78 0.32
C ALA A 38 -8.01 8.51 1.10
N HIS A 39 -8.77 7.77 1.92
CA HIS A 39 -9.82 8.38 2.71
C HIS A 39 -9.31 9.08 3.96
N ALA A 40 -8.36 8.49 4.63
CA ALA A 40 -7.89 9.04 5.91
C ALA A 40 -6.91 10.18 5.73
N VAL A 41 -6.13 10.16 4.67
CA VAL A 41 -5.06 11.14 4.48
C VAL A 41 -5.35 12.06 3.30
N ALA A 42 -5.25 11.53 2.11
CA ALA A 42 -5.52 12.28 0.88
C ALA A 42 -5.40 11.32 -0.28
N ARG A 43 -6.11 11.58 -1.37
CA ARG A 43 -6.07 10.70 -2.51
C ARG A 43 -4.68 10.46 -3.05
N PRO A 44 -3.83 11.48 -3.21
CA PRO A 44 -2.49 11.22 -3.75
C PRO A 44 -1.64 10.36 -2.86
N ALA A 45 -2.00 10.21 -1.59
CA ALA A 45 -1.22 9.37 -0.69
C ALA A 45 -1.36 7.90 -1.05
N ALA A 46 -2.43 7.50 -1.76
CA ALA A 46 -2.63 6.09 -2.10
C ALA A 46 -1.50 5.52 -2.95
N PRO A 47 -1.15 6.12 -4.11
CA PRO A 47 -0.04 5.57 -4.88
C PRO A 47 1.30 5.66 -4.17
N LEU A 48 1.49 6.70 -3.37
CA LEU A 48 2.73 6.83 -2.62
C LEU A 48 2.86 5.71 -1.59
N THR A 49 1.75 5.38 -0.95
CA THR A 49 1.73 4.30 0.01
C THR A 49 1.97 2.96 -0.67
N ALA A 50 1.42 2.76 -1.86
CA ALA A 50 1.65 1.51 -2.58
C ALA A 50 3.15 1.33 -2.86
N TYR A 51 3.84 2.42 -3.21
CA TYR A 51 5.26 2.37 -3.45
C TYR A 51 5.99 1.98 -2.16
N LEU A 52 5.59 2.57 -1.04
CA LEU A 52 6.22 2.23 0.25
C LEU A 52 5.95 0.78 0.65
N LEU A 53 4.74 0.29 0.37
CA LEU A 53 4.44 -1.12 0.63
C LEU A 53 5.39 -2.03 -0.15
N GLY A 54 5.62 -1.69 -1.41
CA GLY A 54 6.54 -2.47 -2.22
C GLY A 54 7.95 -2.45 -1.68
N MET A 55 8.39 -1.30 -1.17
CA MET A 55 9.71 -1.21 -0.56
C MET A 55 9.79 -2.10 0.67
N ALA A 56 8.76 -2.08 1.50
CA ALA A 56 8.76 -2.88 2.73
C ALA A 56 8.81 -4.37 2.41
N VAL A 57 8.02 -4.78 1.42
CA VAL A 57 8.01 -6.19 1.03
C VAL A 57 9.38 -6.57 0.44
N GLY A 58 9.97 -5.69 -0.34
CA GLY A 58 11.28 -5.95 -0.91
C GLY A 58 12.36 -6.09 0.15
N ARG A 59 12.11 -5.56 1.34
CA ARG A 59 13.07 -5.66 2.45
C ARG A 59 12.74 -6.78 3.42
N GLY A 60 11.74 -7.58 3.12
CA GLY A 60 11.49 -8.78 3.89
C GLY A 60 10.17 -8.86 4.63
N LEU A 61 9.39 -7.78 4.67
CA LEU A 61 8.09 -7.87 5.30
C LEU A 61 7.17 -8.64 4.39
N THR A 62 6.21 -9.36 4.95
CA THR A 62 5.18 -9.94 4.09
C THR A 62 4.22 -8.83 3.70
N LEU A 63 3.54 -9.01 2.57
CA LEU A 63 2.57 -8.01 2.15
C LEU A 63 1.46 -7.88 3.19
N ALA A 64 1.02 -8.98 3.78
CA ALA A 64 -0.01 -8.93 4.79
C ALA A 64 0.42 -8.06 5.98
N GLU A 65 1.65 -8.24 6.44
CA GLU A 65 2.14 -7.43 7.56
C GLU A 65 2.25 -5.97 7.18
N ALA A 66 2.78 -5.69 5.99
CA ALA A 66 2.95 -4.32 5.56
C ALA A 66 1.61 -3.63 5.40
N ALA A 67 0.64 -4.31 4.78
CA ALA A 67 -0.68 -3.74 4.58
C ALA A 67 -1.39 -3.51 5.93
N ASP A 68 -1.25 -4.45 6.85
CA ASP A 68 -1.88 -4.29 8.16
C ASP A 68 -1.31 -3.10 8.92
N ARG A 69 -0.02 -2.87 8.83
CA ARG A 69 0.60 -1.72 9.50
C ARG A 69 0.09 -0.42 8.93
N VAL A 70 -0.03 -0.34 7.61
CA VAL A 70 -0.53 0.85 6.95
C VAL A 70 -1.98 1.10 7.34
N ARG A 71 -2.80 0.05 7.33
CA ARG A 71 -4.21 0.22 7.65
C ARG A 71 -4.41 0.63 9.10
N ALA A 72 -3.60 0.09 10.01
CA ALA A 72 -3.68 0.47 11.41
C ALA A 72 -3.30 1.94 11.60
N LEU A 73 -2.29 2.40 10.86
CA LEU A 73 -1.88 3.77 10.93
C LEU A 73 -2.96 4.69 10.36
N ALA A 74 -3.55 4.31 9.24
CA ALA A 74 -4.61 5.11 8.63
C ALA A 74 -5.82 5.22 9.54
N ALA A 75 -6.11 4.15 10.27
CA ALA A 75 -7.27 4.13 11.16
C ALA A 75 -7.16 5.15 12.30
N ARG A 76 -5.94 5.52 12.66
CA ARG A 76 -5.78 6.48 13.73
C ARG A 76 -5.17 7.80 13.25
N TRP A 77 -5.12 7.99 11.95
CA TRP A 77 -4.69 9.27 11.40
C TRP A 77 -5.85 10.25 11.50
N PRO A 78 -5.66 11.50 11.86
CA PRO A 78 -4.34 12.10 12.09
C PRO A 78 -3.88 12.01 13.53
N GLU A 79 -4.54 11.26 14.35
CA GLU A 79 -4.17 11.19 15.74
C GLU A 79 -2.73 10.83 15.95
N SER A 80 -2.18 10.04 15.08
CA SER A 80 -0.80 9.65 15.25
C SER A 80 0.14 10.82 15.08
N THR A 81 -0.33 11.92 14.51
CA THR A 81 0.53 13.06 14.32
C THR A 81 0.18 14.18 15.25
N GLU A 82 -0.80 13.96 16.06
CA GLU A 82 -1.25 14.95 16.98
C GLU A 82 -0.20 15.56 17.81
N PRO A 83 0.65 14.89 18.43
CA PRO A 83 1.61 15.49 19.31
C PRO A 83 2.46 16.56 18.68
N PRO A 84 2.83 16.37 17.49
CA PRO A 84 3.65 17.37 16.89
C PRO A 84 2.95 18.66 16.76
N ALA A 85 1.69 18.58 16.64
CA ALA A 85 0.97 19.79 16.44
C ALA A 85 1.19 20.71 17.56
N THR A 86 1.44 20.20 18.68
CA THR A 86 1.59 21.07 19.78
C THR A 86 2.91 21.72 19.74
N ILE A 87 3.82 21.14 19.02
CA ILE A 87 5.06 21.68 18.98
C ILE A 87 5.18 22.67 17.97
N GLN A 88 4.48 22.60 17.02
CA GLN A 88 4.61 23.43 16.00
C GLN A 88 4.04 24.56 16.27
N PRO A 89 4.38 25.44 16.22
CA PRO A 89 3.72 26.66 16.46
C PRO A 89 3.53 27.27 15.29
#